data_360c00880eb02ace99234201d849d0ea
#
_entry.id   360c00880eb02ace99234201d849d0ea
#
_cell.length_a   1.000
_cell.length_b   1.000
_cell.length_c   1.000
_cell.angle_alpha   90.00
_cell.angle_beta   90.00
_cell.angle_gamma   90.00
#
_symmetry.space_group_name_H-M   'P 1'
#
loop_
_entity.id
_entity.type
_entity.pdbx_description
1 polymer ?
#
loop_
_entity_poly.entity_id
_entity_poly.type
_entity_poly.pdbx_seq_one_letter_code
_entity_poly.pdbx_strand_id
1 'polypeptide(L)'
;FYLSVLFFGILVSVAILYKERVNGEFMERFCNIGKIVNCNEVFHSKGASIAGLGLGELSLLYFAPLYLFSLIRQDDFYITSVVCCVVAVTLSLYSIIYQVFILRKACMLCVLADFAVWGSALALYILKNDFVMELSLSSLFAFVVIGYICLIFELQLRAIQTGEKERITLKKYFGSLLNPETFQILLALKPQIGKMVSRDIALHNQKEGSNELMIVTNPNCKNCASVHRHIVEIASSVPVSLVLVTFPNDSLGEEIAQVIIAAYYLVGWFRALELLGYWYVTRHMEDAGIY
;
A
#
# COMPACT_ATOMS: atom_id res chain seq x y z
N PHE A 1 -6.61 31.57 22.80
CA PHE A 1 -7.13 31.80 21.44
C PHE A 1 -6.24 31.19 20.36
N TYR A 2 -4.92 31.54 20.29
CA TYR A 2 -4.01 31.01 19.28
C TYR A 2 -3.96 29.47 19.27
N LEU A 3 -3.75 28.84 20.42
CA LEU A 3 -3.75 27.38 20.55
C LEU A 3 -5.08 26.73 20.11
N SER A 4 -6.20 27.38 20.40
CA SER A 4 -7.51 26.86 19.96
C SER A 4 -7.66 26.87 18.45
N VAL A 5 -7.12 27.88 17.77
CA VAL A 5 -7.12 27.96 16.30
C VAL A 5 -6.21 26.89 15.69
N LEU A 6 -5.01 26.68 16.26
CA LEU A 6 -4.10 25.64 15.80
C LEU A 6 -4.71 24.24 15.99
N PHE A 7 -5.36 23.99 17.14
CA PHE A 7 -6.04 22.74 17.42
C PHE A 7 -7.20 22.49 16.42
N PHE A 8 -7.99 23.53 16.12
CA PHE A 8 -9.01 23.46 15.09
C PHE A 8 -8.40 23.12 13.71
N GLY A 9 -7.27 23.74 13.36
CA GLY A 9 -6.52 23.45 12.15
C GLY A 9 -6.08 21.98 12.07
N ILE A 10 -5.60 21.40 13.18
CA ILE A 10 -5.27 19.97 13.27
C ILE A 10 -6.51 19.10 12.98
N LEU A 11 -7.65 19.39 13.59
CA LEU A 11 -8.89 18.63 13.36
C LEU A 11 -9.32 18.67 11.89
N VAL A 12 -9.26 19.84 11.27
CA VAL A 12 -9.57 20.00 9.84
C VAL A 12 -8.57 19.21 8.97
N SER A 13 -7.27 19.27 9.29
CA SER A 13 -6.23 18.52 8.56
C SER A 13 -6.45 17.01 8.64
N VAL A 14 -6.79 16.51 9.83
CA VAL A 14 -7.14 15.10 10.02
C VAL A 14 -8.40 14.72 9.23
N ALA A 15 -9.41 15.59 9.17
CA ALA A 15 -10.61 15.37 8.36
C ALA A 15 -10.30 15.32 6.86
N ILE A 16 -9.38 16.18 6.36
CA ILE A 16 -8.89 16.14 4.97
C ILE A 16 -8.20 14.81 4.69
N LEU A 17 -7.25 14.41 5.54
CA LEU A 17 -6.52 13.15 5.41
C LEU A 17 -7.45 11.94 5.46
N TYR A 18 -8.43 11.95 6.35
CA TYR A 18 -9.44 10.91 6.41
C TYR A 18 -10.24 10.81 5.11
N LYS A 19 -10.70 11.94 4.56
CA LYS A 19 -11.42 11.97 3.27
C LYS A 19 -10.54 11.54 2.11
N GLU A 20 -9.30 11.99 2.06
CA GLU A 20 -8.34 11.64 0.99
C GLU A 20 -8.00 10.14 0.99
N ARG A 21 -7.96 9.54 2.16
CA ARG A 21 -7.50 8.15 2.36
C ARG A 21 -8.62 7.13 2.50
N VAL A 22 -9.76 7.53 3.09
CA VAL A 22 -10.90 6.65 3.40
C VAL A 22 -12.15 7.23 2.73
N ASN A 23 -12.51 6.78 1.54
CA ASN A 23 -13.73 7.22 0.84
C ASN A 23 -15.00 6.90 1.67
N GLY A 24 -15.20 7.59 2.80
CA GLY A 24 -16.34 7.40 3.71
C GLY A 24 -17.58 8.11 3.19
N GLU A 25 -18.71 7.43 3.10
CA GLU A 25 -20.02 7.97 2.67
C GLU A 25 -20.46 9.21 3.46
N PHE A 26 -20.11 9.28 4.75
CA PHE A 26 -20.45 10.41 5.60
C PHE A 26 -19.83 11.72 5.11
N MET A 27 -18.56 11.68 4.70
CA MET A 27 -17.84 12.86 4.20
C MET A 27 -18.27 13.25 2.76
N GLU A 28 -18.86 12.34 1.99
CA GLU A 28 -19.34 12.66 0.64
C GLU A 28 -20.47 13.69 0.64
N ARG A 29 -21.34 13.64 1.64
CA ARG A 29 -22.44 14.60 1.78
C ARG A 29 -21.96 16.03 2.03
N PHE A 30 -20.86 16.22 2.76
CA PHE A 30 -20.25 17.52 3.01
C PHE A 30 -19.35 17.99 1.86
N CYS A 31 -18.78 17.07 1.11
CA CYS A 31 -17.81 17.37 0.08
C CYS A 31 -18.40 17.53 -1.33
N ASN A 32 -19.65 17.12 -1.55
CA ASN A 32 -20.31 17.17 -2.86
C ASN A 32 -21.63 17.93 -2.75
N ILE A 33 -21.54 19.26 -2.57
CA ILE A 33 -22.72 20.13 -2.51
C ILE A 33 -22.86 20.86 -3.86
N GLY A 34 -23.75 20.34 -4.71
CA GLY A 34 -24.02 20.94 -6.03
C GLY A 34 -22.91 20.70 -7.06
N LYS A 35 -22.89 21.52 -8.12
CA LYS A 35 -21.95 21.38 -9.25
C LYS A 35 -20.58 22.04 -9.02
N ILE A 36 -20.45 22.90 -8.01
CA ILE A 36 -19.26 23.75 -7.78
C ILE A 36 -18.38 23.17 -6.70
N VAL A 37 -18.96 22.53 -5.66
CA VAL A 37 -18.20 21.96 -4.54
C VAL A 37 -17.95 20.49 -4.80
N ASN A 38 -16.66 20.13 -5.07
CA ASN A 38 -16.23 18.76 -5.32
C ASN A 38 -14.82 18.55 -4.80
N CYS A 39 -14.70 18.02 -3.57
CA CYS A 39 -13.41 17.76 -2.95
C CYS A 39 -12.60 16.70 -3.71
N ASN A 40 -13.25 15.69 -4.30
CA ASN A 40 -12.56 14.61 -4.99
C ASN A 40 -11.78 15.12 -6.22
N GLU A 41 -12.39 16.01 -7.02
CA GLU A 41 -11.70 16.61 -8.16
C GLU A 41 -10.52 17.48 -7.72
N VAL A 42 -10.63 18.18 -6.59
CA VAL A 42 -9.55 19.00 -6.04
C VAL A 42 -8.40 18.11 -5.56
N PHE A 43 -8.67 17.04 -4.79
CA PHE A 43 -7.63 16.17 -4.24
C PHE A 43 -6.88 15.36 -5.32
N HIS A 44 -7.53 15.01 -6.42
CA HIS A 44 -6.89 14.29 -7.53
C HIS A 44 -6.26 15.20 -8.60
N SER A 45 -6.32 16.54 -8.42
CA SER A 45 -5.71 17.48 -9.34
C SER A 45 -4.19 17.54 -9.18
N LYS A 46 -3.49 17.90 -10.27
CA LYS A 46 -2.01 18.04 -10.26
C LYS A 46 -1.51 19.10 -9.27
N GLY A 47 -2.32 20.09 -8.92
CA GLY A 47 -1.96 21.14 -7.96
C GLY A 47 -2.31 20.80 -6.51
N ALA A 48 -2.92 19.64 -6.24
CA ALA A 48 -3.27 19.20 -4.89
C ALA A 48 -2.10 18.57 -4.11
N SER A 49 -0.94 18.41 -4.73
CA SER A 49 0.26 17.88 -4.08
C SER A 49 1.48 18.73 -4.38
N ILE A 50 2.29 19.01 -3.36
CA ILE A 50 3.56 19.72 -3.45
C ILE A 50 4.64 18.77 -2.94
N ALA A 51 5.66 18.52 -3.75
CA ALA A 51 6.76 17.58 -3.42
C ALA A 51 6.27 16.16 -3.01
N GLY A 52 5.14 15.70 -3.57
CA GLY A 52 4.56 14.39 -3.26
C GLY A 52 3.74 14.33 -1.97
N LEU A 53 3.58 15.45 -1.26
CA LEU A 53 2.71 15.58 -0.08
C LEU A 53 1.36 16.18 -0.50
N GLY A 54 0.26 15.57 -0.08
CA GLY A 54 -1.09 16.06 -0.31
C GLY A 54 -1.41 17.30 0.54
N LEU A 55 -2.47 18.01 0.18
CA LEU A 55 -2.91 19.21 0.91
C LEU A 55 -3.21 18.93 2.39
N GLY A 56 -3.77 17.76 2.70
CA GLY A 56 -4.02 17.34 4.07
C GLY A 56 -2.74 17.14 4.88
N GLU A 57 -1.73 16.52 4.25
CA GLU A 57 -0.41 16.30 4.86
C GLU A 57 0.31 17.63 5.11
N LEU A 58 0.29 18.53 4.13
CA LEU A 58 0.90 19.86 4.26
C LEU A 58 0.23 20.70 5.36
N SER A 59 -1.10 20.66 5.46
CA SER A 59 -1.80 21.39 6.52
C SER A 59 -1.52 20.80 7.90
N LEU A 60 -1.43 19.49 8.03
CA LEU A 60 -1.07 18.85 9.30
C LEU A 60 0.36 19.18 9.72
N LEU A 61 1.31 19.20 8.76
CA LEU A 61 2.70 19.60 8.98
C LEU A 61 2.87 21.08 9.33
N TYR A 62 1.88 21.92 9.07
CA TYR A 62 1.83 23.29 9.55
C TYR A 62 1.28 23.37 10.98
N PHE A 63 0.08 22.83 11.20
CA PHE A 63 -0.61 23.04 12.49
C PHE A 63 -0.04 22.22 13.64
N ALA A 64 0.34 20.95 13.43
CA ALA A 64 0.77 20.07 14.51
C ALA A 64 2.13 20.49 15.11
N PRO A 65 3.19 20.78 14.33
CA PRO A 65 4.44 21.28 14.91
C PRO A 65 4.29 22.61 15.63
N LEU A 66 3.53 23.55 15.08
CA LEU A 66 3.30 24.84 15.72
C LEU A 66 2.53 24.70 17.02
N TYR A 67 1.52 23.82 17.07
CA TYR A 67 0.77 23.54 18.29
C TYR A 67 1.67 22.97 19.38
N LEU A 68 2.45 21.93 19.08
CA LEU A 68 3.38 21.32 20.03
C LEU A 68 4.48 22.30 20.46
N PHE A 69 5.04 23.03 19.51
CA PHE A 69 6.08 24.02 19.80
C PHE A 69 5.57 25.14 20.73
N SER A 70 4.36 25.65 20.47
CA SER A 70 3.75 26.69 21.32
C SER A 70 3.40 26.20 22.73
N LEU A 71 3.18 24.90 22.93
CA LEU A 71 2.97 24.31 24.25
C LEU A 71 4.28 24.15 25.03
N ILE A 72 5.39 23.83 24.35
CA ILE A 72 6.68 23.54 24.97
C ILE A 72 7.48 24.84 25.23
N ARG A 73 7.43 25.78 24.30
CA ARG A 73 8.24 27.01 24.30
C ARG A 73 7.32 28.23 24.30
N GLN A 74 6.63 28.44 25.42
CA GLN A 74 5.62 29.52 25.57
C GLN A 74 6.20 30.92 25.41
N ASP A 75 7.47 31.12 25.74
CA ASP A 75 8.12 32.44 25.70
C ASP A 75 8.69 32.78 24.30
N ASP A 76 9.19 31.78 23.56
CA ASP A 76 10.00 32.00 22.36
C ASP A 76 9.27 31.56 21.04
N PHE A 77 7.99 31.16 21.12
CA PHE A 77 7.30 30.61 19.95
C PHE A 77 6.91 31.63 18.89
N TYR A 78 6.83 32.92 19.26
CA TYR A 78 6.16 33.95 18.47
C TYR A 78 6.82 34.17 17.10
N ILE A 79 8.10 34.47 17.03
CA ILE A 79 8.77 34.80 15.77
C ILE A 79 8.79 33.61 14.80
N THR A 80 9.03 32.39 15.32
CA THR A 80 9.02 31.17 14.52
C THR A 80 7.62 30.93 13.92
N SER A 81 6.58 31.16 14.73
CA SER A 81 5.19 31.03 14.28
C SER A 81 4.83 32.08 13.23
N VAL A 82 5.33 33.31 13.35
CA VAL A 82 5.10 34.35 12.33
C VAL A 82 5.75 33.98 11.01
N VAL A 83 6.97 33.47 11.00
CA VAL A 83 7.70 33.07 9.79
C VAL A 83 6.92 31.92 9.08
N CYS A 84 6.53 30.89 9.84
CA CYS A 84 5.75 29.79 9.31
C CYS A 84 4.38 30.24 8.79
N CYS A 85 3.73 31.18 9.48
CA CYS A 85 2.45 31.72 9.11
C CYS A 85 2.50 32.50 7.78
N VAL A 86 3.55 33.28 7.52
CA VAL A 86 3.75 33.97 6.24
C VAL A 86 3.81 32.97 5.08
N VAL A 87 4.56 31.88 5.25
CA VAL A 87 4.65 30.80 4.26
C VAL A 87 3.28 30.15 4.05
N ALA A 88 2.59 29.82 5.15
CA ALA A 88 1.28 29.15 5.08
C ALA A 88 0.21 30.05 4.42
N VAL A 89 0.17 31.33 4.71
CA VAL A 89 -0.75 32.30 4.07
C VAL A 89 -0.46 32.38 2.57
N THR A 90 0.80 32.37 2.15
CA THR A 90 1.17 32.39 0.73
C THR A 90 0.67 31.13 0.02
N LEU A 91 0.84 29.96 0.64
CA LEU A 91 0.36 28.68 0.11
C LEU A 91 -1.18 28.62 0.09
N SER A 92 -1.85 29.15 1.10
CA SER A 92 -3.30 29.28 1.16
C SER A 92 -3.85 30.15 0.03
N LEU A 93 -3.23 31.30 -0.23
CA LEU A 93 -3.60 32.15 -1.38
C LEU A 93 -3.42 31.41 -2.71
N TYR A 94 -2.32 30.69 -2.88
CA TYR A 94 -2.11 29.85 -4.06
C TYR A 94 -3.22 28.79 -4.18
N SER A 95 -3.57 28.12 -3.09
CA SER A 95 -4.64 27.10 -3.05
C SER A 95 -5.98 27.69 -3.50
N ILE A 96 -6.36 28.84 -2.96
CA ILE A 96 -7.62 29.52 -3.32
C ILE A 96 -7.62 29.93 -4.80
N ILE A 97 -6.55 30.54 -5.30
CA ILE A 97 -6.43 30.94 -6.71
C ILE A 97 -6.53 29.73 -7.60
N TYR A 98 -5.83 28.65 -7.29
CA TYR A 98 -5.86 27.40 -8.05
C TYR A 98 -7.26 26.79 -8.12
N GLN A 99 -7.98 26.73 -6.99
CA GLN A 99 -9.36 26.21 -6.92
C GLN A 99 -10.34 27.08 -7.72
N VAL A 100 -10.26 28.39 -7.58
CA VAL A 100 -11.24 29.31 -8.20
C VAL A 100 -10.98 29.49 -9.70
N PHE A 101 -9.74 29.74 -10.10
CA PHE A 101 -9.42 30.14 -11.48
C PHE A 101 -9.04 28.97 -12.38
N ILE A 102 -8.36 27.95 -11.85
CA ILE A 102 -7.86 26.82 -12.66
C ILE A 102 -8.85 25.68 -12.64
N LEU A 103 -9.22 25.19 -11.47
CA LEU A 103 -10.14 24.05 -11.35
C LEU A 103 -11.61 24.43 -11.51
N ARG A 104 -11.96 25.68 -11.18
CA ARG A 104 -13.36 26.15 -11.08
C ARG A 104 -14.22 25.25 -10.19
N LYS A 105 -13.60 24.65 -9.21
CA LYS A 105 -14.19 23.76 -8.20
C LYS A 105 -13.63 24.13 -6.83
N ALA A 106 -14.50 24.19 -5.84
CA ALA A 106 -14.11 24.47 -4.46
C ALA A 106 -14.08 23.19 -3.62
N CYS A 107 -13.13 23.08 -2.72
CA CYS A 107 -13.09 22.05 -1.69
C CYS A 107 -13.46 22.67 -0.35
N MET A 108 -14.59 22.25 0.23
CA MET A 108 -15.07 22.79 1.52
C MET A 108 -14.05 22.60 2.65
N LEU A 109 -13.41 21.45 2.70
CA LEU A 109 -12.39 21.15 3.71
C LEU A 109 -11.13 22.01 3.52
N CYS A 110 -10.72 22.25 2.26
CA CYS A 110 -9.56 23.12 1.98
C CYS A 110 -9.85 24.56 2.40
N VAL A 111 -11.07 25.06 2.13
CA VAL A 111 -11.50 26.40 2.56
C VAL A 111 -11.49 26.51 4.09
N LEU A 112 -11.93 25.48 4.82
CA LEU A 112 -11.85 25.46 6.29
C LEU A 112 -10.41 25.50 6.79
N ALA A 113 -9.48 24.79 6.13
CA ALA A 113 -8.05 24.83 6.46
C ALA A 113 -7.48 26.24 6.19
N ASP A 114 -7.83 26.87 5.07
CA ASP A 114 -7.43 28.25 4.76
C ASP A 114 -7.95 29.23 5.80
N PHE A 115 -9.19 29.09 6.25
CA PHE A 115 -9.73 29.89 7.38
C PHE A 115 -8.94 29.69 8.69
N ALA A 116 -8.52 28.46 8.98
CA ALA A 116 -7.69 28.21 10.17
C ALA A 116 -6.30 28.86 10.03
N VAL A 117 -5.69 28.86 8.85
CA VAL A 117 -4.43 29.57 8.57
C VAL A 117 -4.59 31.06 8.79
N TRP A 118 -5.64 31.67 8.23
CA TRP A 118 -5.90 33.11 8.38
C TRP A 118 -6.27 33.47 9.82
N GLY A 119 -7.00 32.60 10.52
CA GLY A 119 -7.28 32.72 11.94
C GLY A 119 -6.01 32.68 12.80
N SER A 120 -5.03 31.85 12.44
CA SER A 120 -3.72 31.82 13.12
C SER A 120 -2.91 33.09 12.87
N ALA A 121 -2.96 33.66 11.65
CA ALA A 121 -2.35 34.96 11.33
C ALA A 121 -2.95 36.10 12.17
N LEU A 122 -4.28 36.14 12.25
CA LEU A 122 -4.99 37.14 13.07
C LEU A 122 -4.62 37.00 14.55
N ALA A 123 -4.58 35.77 15.06
CA ALA A 123 -4.19 35.51 16.45
C ALA A 123 -2.77 35.99 16.75
N LEU A 124 -1.80 35.71 15.87
CA LEU A 124 -0.43 36.21 15.99
C LEU A 124 -0.38 37.73 15.92
N TYR A 125 -1.16 38.36 15.07
CA TYR A 125 -1.22 39.84 15.00
C TYR A 125 -1.76 40.43 16.30
N ILE A 126 -2.74 39.82 16.95
CA ILE A 126 -3.27 40.29 18.25
C ILE A 126 -2.21 40.13 19.35
N LEU A 127 -1.46 39.02 19.33
CA LEU A 127 -0.41 38.73 20.32
C LEU A 127 0.89 39.52 20.15
N LYS A 128 1.02 40.33 19.10
CA LYS A 128 2.24 41.03 18.72
C LYS A 128 2.88 41.86 19.86
N ASN A 129 2.05 42.46 20.71
CA ASN A 129 2.53 43.37 21.76
C ASN A 129 2.92 42.63 23.04
N ASP A 130 2.59 41.37 23.20
CA ASP A 130 2.80 40.58 24.41
C ASP A 130 4.11 39.79 24.40
N PHE A 131 4.78 39.70 23.24
CA PHE A 131 5.97 38.88 23.06
C PHE A 131 7.18 39.64 22.52
N VAL A 132 8.35 39.26 23.01
CA VAL A 132 9.64 39.80 22.54
C VAL A 132 9.95 39.21 21.15
N MET A 133 10.37 40.07 20.22
CA MET A 133 10.76 39.67 18.86
C MET A 133 12.22 39.21 18.80
N GLU A 134 12.62 38.23 19.59
CA GLU A 134 13.97 37.67 19.53
C GLU A 134 13.95 36.28 18.91
N LEU A 135 14.72 36.09 17.85
CA LEU A 135 14.93 34.79 17.23
C LEU A 135 16.04 34.05 17.97
N SER A 136 15.67 33.13 18.85
CA SER A 136 16.62 32.25 19.52
C SER A 136 17.01 31.08 18.64
N LEU A 137 18.30 30.82 18.48
CA LEU A 137 18.79 29.65 17.73
C LEU A 137 18.29 28.32 18.35
N SER A 138 18.15 28.28 19.67
CA SER A 138 17.63 27.13 20.41
C SER A 138 16.14 26.85 20.08
N SER A 139 15.36 27.92 19.91
CA SER A 139 13.95 27.83 19.54
C SER A 139 13.78 27.35 18.10
N LEU A 140 14.59 27.86 17.18
CA LEU A 140 14.60 27.37 15.79
C LEU A 140 14.97 25.89 15.71
N PHE A 141 16.02 25.49 16.43
CA PHE A 141 16.43 24.08 16.48
C PHE A 141 15.31 23.19 17.06
N ALA A 142 14.70 23.60 18.17
CA ALA A 142 13.58 22.84 18.77
C ALA A 142 12.40 22.70 17.80
N PHE A 143 12.05 23.76 17.07
CA PHE A 143 10.98 23.73 16.07
C PHE A 143 11.30 22.75 14.92
N VAL A 144 12.53 22.79 14.41
CA VAL A 144 12.97 21.87 13.34
C VAL A 144 12.91 20.43 13.81
N VAL A 145 13.32 20.12 15.05
CA VAL A 145 13.25 18.76 15.62
C VAL A 145 11.79 18.30 15.76
N ILE A 146 10.91 19.15 16.28
CA ILE A 146 9.48 18.83 16.40
C ILE A 146 8.87 18.60 15.00
N GLY A 147 9.15 19.46 14.04
CA GLY A 147 8.70 19.33 12.67
C GLY A 147 9.18 18.04 12.01
N TYR A 148 10.43 17.67 12.24
CA TYR A 148 11.00 16.41 11.74
C TYR A 148 10.33 15.18 12.34
N ILE A 149 10.05 15.20 13.65
CA ILE A 149 9.30 14.11 14.32
C ILE A 149 7.89 13.99 13.74
N CYS A 150 7.19 15.11 13.55
CA CYS A 150 5.86 15.11 12.94
C CYS A 150 5.89 14.58 11.50
N LEU A 151 6.90 14.95 10.72
CA LEU A 151 7.09 14.46 9.35
C LEU A 151 7.33 12.93 9.32
N ILE A 152 8.23 12.43 10.17
CA ILE A 152 8.47 10.98 10.25
C ILE A 152 7.20 10.25 10.65
N PHE A 153 6.48 10.75 11.64
CA PHE A 153 5.22 10.16 12.08
C PHE A 153 4.19 10.08 10.94
N GLU A 154 4.06 11.17 10.17
CA GLU A 154 3.17 11.21 9.00
C GLU A 154 3.58 10.21 7.92
N LEU A 155 4.87 10.12 7.60
CA LEU A 155 5.38 9.15 6.63
C LEU A 155 5.16 7.70 7.08
N GLN A 156 5.31 7.41 8.37
CA GLN A 156 5.02 6.10 8.95
C GLN A 156 3.52 5.75 8.84
N LEU A 157 2.64 6.68 9.18
CA LEU A 157 1.20 6.49 9.02
C LEU A 157 0.82 6.23 7.56
N ARG A 158 1.43 6.94 6.62
CA ARG A 158 1.23 6.74 5.20
C ARG A 158 1.65 5.34 4.76
N ALA A 159 2.83 4.88 5.19
CA ALA A 159 3.34 3.54 4.86
C ALA A 159 2.42 2.42 5.39
N ILE A 160 1.97 2.53 6.63
CA ILE A 160 1.04 1.57 7.25
C ILE A 160 -0.28 1.51 6.48
N GLN A 161 -0.85 2.66 6.13
CA GLN A 161 -2.13 2.74 5.43
C GLN A 161 -2.05 2.23 3.99
N THR A 162 -0.95 2.49 3.29
CA THR A 162 -0.72 1.94 1.93
C THR A 162 -0.65 0.42 1.98
N GLY A 163 0.10 -0.14 2.91
CA GLY A 163 0.19 -1.59 3.12
C GLY A 163 -1.17 -2.23 3.46
N GLU A 164 -2.00 -1.58 4.28
CA GLU A 164 -3.33 -2.10 4.60
C GLU A 164 -4.30 -2.03 3.41
N LYS A 165 -4.25 -0.98 2.58
CA LYS A 165 -5.04 -0.91 1.32
C LYS A 165 -4.67 -2.04 0.36
N GLU A 166 -3.38 -2.30 0.16
CA GLU A 166 -2.92 -3.42 -0.68
C GLU A 166 -3.41 -4.75 -0.12
N ARG A 167 -3.31 -4.95 1.18
CA ARG A 167 -3.78 -6.16 1.86
C ARG A 167 -5.29 -6.39 1.69
N ILE A 168 -6.10 -5.33 1.84
CA ILE A 168 -7.55 -5.41 1.64
C ILE A 168 -7.89 -5.71 0.17
N THR A 169 -7.18 -5.08 -0.76
CA THR A 169 -7.37 -5.31 -2.20
C THR A 169 -7.03 -6.75 -2.57
N LEU A 170 -5.92 -7.28 -2.06
CA LEU A 170 -5.55 -8.68 -2.24
C LEU A 170 -6.59 -9.64 -1.64
N LYS A 171 -7.07 -9.37 -0.42
CA LYS A 171 -8.14 -10.17 0.21
C LYS A 171 -9.42 -10.17 -0.63
N LYS A 172 -9.84 -9.02 -1.15
CA LYS A 172 -11.02 -8.92 -2.04
C LYS A 172 -10.80 -9.69 -3.34
N TYR A 173 -9.63 -9.56 -3.94
CA TYR A 173 -9.27 -10.29 -5.16
C TYR A 173 -9.30 -11.80 -4.94
N PHE A 174 -8.63 -12.30 -3.89
CA PHE A 174 -8.68 -13.72 -3.55
C PHE A 174 -10.09 -14.19 -3.17
N GLY A 175 -10.85 -13.37 -2.44
CA GLY A 175 -12.24 -13.69 -2.11
C GLY A 175 -13.13 -13.82 -3.35
N SER A 176 -12.91 -12.99 -4.38
CA SER A 176 -13.64 -13.10 -5.65
C SER A 176 -13.23 -14.35 -6.45
N LEU A 177 -11.96 -14.73 -6.41
CA LEU A 177 -11.47 -15.96 -7.04
C LEU A 177 -12.02 -17.23 -6.38
N LEU A 178 -12.28 -17.18 -5.07
CA LEU A 178 -12.85 -18.31 -4.32
C LEU A 178 -14.38 -18.45 -4.52
N ASN A 179 -15.06 -17.46 -5.14
CA ASN A 179 -16.45 -17.63 -5.54
C ASN A 179 -16.53 -18.58 -6.73
N PRO A 180 -17.26 -19.74 -6.61
CA PRO A 180 -17.33 -20.74 -7.68
C PRO A 180 -17.77 -20.19 -9.02
N GLU A 181 -18.75 -19.28 -9.06
CA GLU A 181 -19.26 -18.68 -10.29
C GLU A 181 -18.21 -17.79 -10.96
N THR A 182 -17.57 -16.91 -10.19
CA THR A 182 -16.48 -16.04 -10.69
C THR A 182 -15.30 -16.86 -11.17
N PHE A 183 -14.94 -17.93 -10.43
CA PHE A 183 -13.87 -18.83 -10.82
C PHE A 183 -14.16 -19.50 -12.15
N GLN A 184 -15.38 -20.02 -12.36
CA GLN A 184 -15.80 -20.65 -13.63
C GLN A 184 -15.75 -19.67 -14.81
N ILE A 185 -16.21 -18.43 -14.62
CA ILE A 185 -16.14 -17.38 -15.65
C ILE A 185 -14.68 -17.05 -16.00
N LEU A 186 -13.84 -16.87 -15.00
CA LEU A 186 -12.41 -16.58 -15.20
C LEU A 186 -11.69 -17.75 -15.87
N LEU A 187 -12.04 -18.97 -15.52
CA LEU A 187 -11.49 -20.17 -16.14
C LEU A 187 -11.91 -20.27 -17.62
N ALA A 188 -13.16 -19.97 -17.95
CA ALA A 188 -13.68 -19.97 -19.31
C ALA A 188 -13.02 -18.89 -20.21
N LEU A 189 -12.61 -17.77 -19.61
CA LEU A 189 -11.89 -16.68 -20.31
C LEU A 189 -10.41 -16.97 -20.54
N LYS A 190 -9.82 -17.97 -19.87
CA LYS A 190 -8.43 -18.35 -20.09
C LYS A 190 -8.30 -19.17 -21.37
N PRO A 191 -7.19 -19.01 -22.12
CA PRO A 191 -6.94 -19.85 -23.26
C PRO A 191 -6.95 -21.32 -22.83
N GLN A 192 -7.78 -22.12 -23.49
CA GLN A 192 -7.79 -23.54 -23.26
C GLN A 192 -6.45 -24.11 -23.74
N ILE A 193 -5.75 -24.80 -22.85
CA ILE A 193 -4.58 -25.57 -23.22
C ILE A 193 -5.13 -26.75 -24.04
N GLY A 194 -4.99 -26.66 -25.35
CA GLY A 194 -5.34 -27.78 -26.24
C GLY A 194 -4.54 -29.01 -25.86
N LYS A 195 -4.81 -30.16 -26.48
CA LYS A 195 -4.15 -31.47 -26.26
C LYS A 195 -2.60 -31.46 -26.48
N MET A 196 -1.93 -30.40 -26.13
CA MET A 196 -0.48 -30.20 -26.37
C MET A 196 0.42 -31.00 -25.45
N VAL A 197 -0.07 -31.45 -24.30
CA VAL A 197 0.72 -32.28 -23.41
C VAL A 197 0.26 -33.72 -23.61
N SER A 198 1.10 -34.52 -24.27
CA SER A 198 0.91 -35.94 -24.34
C SER A 198 0.86 -36.49 -22.93
N ARG A 199 -0.09 -37.42 -22.64
CA ARG A 199 -0.15 -38.12 -21.35
C ARG A 199 1.17 -38.80 -20.99
N ASP A 200 1.97 -39.12 -22.00
CA ASP A 200 3.25 -39.81 -21.84
C ASP A 200 4.37 -38.92 -21.19
N ILE A 201 4.16 -37.61 -21.12
CA ILE A 201 5.14 -36.66 -20.53
C ILE A 201 4.79 -36.29 -19.08
N ALA A 202 3.58 -36.58 -18.62
CA ALA A 202 3.10 -36.22 -17.30
C ALA A 202 3.18 -37.39 -16.31
N LEU A 203 3.59 -37.11 -15.08
CA LEU A 203 3.54 -38.05 -13.97
C LEU A 203 2.13 -38.00 -13.36
N HIS A 204 1.42 -39.13 -13.31
CA HIS A 204 0.03 -39.21 -12.86
C HIS A 204 -0.08 -39.87 -11.49
N ASN A 205 -1.00 -39.42 -10.63
CA ASN A 205 -1.26 -40.05 -9.33
C ASN A 205 -2.20 -41.24 -9.38
N GLN A 206 -2.52 -41.76 -10.58
CA GLN A 206 -3.38 -42.95 -10.82
C GLN A 206 -4.79 -42.88 -10.22
N LYS A 207 -5.27 -41.69 -9.83
CA LYS A 207 -6.65 -41.51 -9.41
C LYS A 207 -7.55 -41.26 -10.60
N GLU A 208 -8.75 -41.87 -10.53
CA GLU A 208 -9.79 -41.65 -11.53
C GLU A 208 -10.70 -40.49 -11.11
N GLY A 209 -11.07 -39.63 -12.06
CA GLY A 209 -12.00 -38.53 -11.83
C GLY A 209 -12.32 -37.81 -13.14
N SER A 210 -13.45 -37.11 -13.17
CA SER A 210 -13.89 -36.34 -14.34
C SER A 210 -13.03 -35.08 -14.61
N ASN A 211 -12.38 -34.57 -13.59
CA ASN A 211 -11.52 -33.38 -13.65
C ASN A 211 -10.12 -33.75 -13.16
N GLU A 212 -9.12 -33.43 -13.94
CA GLU A 212 -7.71 -33.63 -13.63
C GLU A 212 -7.03 -32.31 -13.49
N LEU A 213 -6.23 -32.14 -12.41
CA LEU A 213 -5.41 -30.96 -12.18
C LEU A 213 -4.02 -31.18 -12.78
N MET A 214 -3.71 -30.44 -13.86
CA MET A 214 -2.37 -30.45 -14.42
C MET A 214 -1.50 -29.36 -13.79
N ILE A 215 -0.37 -29.76 -13.24
CA ILE A 215 0.59 -28.88 -12.58
C ILE A 215 1.89 -28.91 -13.36
N VAL A 216 2.32 -27.74 -13.82
CA VAL A 216 3.62 -27.56 -14.48
C VAL A 216 4.59 -27.00 -13.47
N THR A 217 5.70 -27.69 -13.21
CA THR A 217 6.70 -27.28 -12.23
C THR A 217 8.12 -27.42 -12.76
N ASN A 218 9.02 -26.60 -12.23
CA ASN A 218 10.45 -26.68 -12.51
C ASN A 218 11.19 -27.05 -11.23
N PRO A 219 12.04 -28.08 -11.23
CA PRO A 219 12.79 -28.51 -10.04
C PRO A 219 13.67 -27.40 -9.43
N ASN A 220 14.15 -26.46 -10.25
CA ASN A 220 15.04 -25.39 -9.80
C ASN A 220 14.30 -24.10 -9.41
N CYS A 221 12.98 -24.06 -9.48
CA CYS A 221 12.15 -22.90 -9.19
C CYS A 221 11.88 -22.73 -7.68
N LYS A 222 12.27 -21.62 -7.10
CA LYS A 222 11.99 -21.30 -5.68
C LYS A 222 10.50 -21.15 -5.37
N ASN A 223 9.74 -20.56 -6.29
CA ASN A 223 8.28 -20.37 -6.09
C ASN A 223 7.55 -21.72 -6.18
N CYS A 224 8.00 -22.64 -7.03
CA CYS A 224 7.44 -23.98 -7.12
C CYS A 224 7.64 -24.76 -5.81
N ALA A 225 8.80 -24.57 -5.17
CA ALA A 225 9.11 -25.17 -3.87
C ALA A 225 8.09 -24.77 -2.79
N SER A 226 7.67 -23.51 -2.76
CA SER A 226 6.70 -23.01 -1.77
C SER A 226 5.30 -23.63 -1.94
N VAL A 227 4.93 -23.97 -3.18
CA VAL A 227 3.61 -24.55 -3.52
C VAL A 227 3.59 -26.08 -3.38
N HIS A 228 4.76 -26.72 -3.42
CA HIS A 228 4.87 -28.19 -3.45
C HIS A 228 4.12 -28.90 -2.32
N ARG A 229 4.15 -28.36 -1.09
CA ARG A 229 3.44 -28.92 0.07
C ARG A 229 1.94 -29.03 -0.20
N HIS A 230 1.33 -28.01 -0.82
CA HIS A 230 -0.09 -28.02 -1.18
C HIS A 230 -0.40 -29.00 -2.29
N ILE A 231 0.55 -29.26 -3.20
CA ILE A 231 0.40 -30.28 -4.25
C ILE A 231 0.26 -31.68 -3.62
N VAL A 232 1.06 -32.00 -2.63
CA VAL A 232 1.00 -33.28 -1.90
C VAL A 232 -0.36 -33.46 -1.23
N GLU A 233 -0.87 -32.42 -0.56
CA GLU A 233 -2.19 -32.44 0.07
C GLU A 233 -3.33 -32.66 -0.96
N ILE A 234 -3.32 -31.88 -2.05
CA ILE A 234 -4.34 -31.95 -3.10
C ILE A 234 -4.30 -33.29 -3.83
N ALA A 235 -3.11 -33.82 -4.13
CA ALA A 235 -2.92 -35.10 -4.80
C ALA A 235 -3.48 -36.30 -4.01
N SER A 236 -3.69 -36.14 -2.71
CA SER A 236 -4.38 -37.13 -1.88
C SER A 236 -5.89 -37.26 -2.19
N SER A 237 -6.50 -36.21 -2.77
CA SER A 237 -7.96 -36.11 -2.93
C SER A 237 -8.41 -36.00 -4.39
N VAL A 238 -7.59 -35.48 -5.30
CA VAL A 238 -7.95 -35.17 -6.69
C VAL A 238 -6.98 -35.86 -7.67
N PRO A 239 -7.42 -36.24 -8.89
CA PRO A 239 -6.50 -36.61 -9.95
C PRO A 239 -5.55 -35.50 -10.30
N VAL A 240 -4.24 -35.76 -10.22
CA VAL A 240 -3.17 -34.78 -10.49
C VAL A 240 -2.20 -35.35 -11.51
N SER A 241 -1.86 -34.51 -12.48
CA SER A 241 -0.79 -34.72 -13.46
C SER A 241 0.32 -33.70 -13.23
N LEU A 242 1.53 -34.13 -13.00
CA LEU A 242 2.70 -33.31 -12.80
C LEU A 242 3.56 -33.34 -14.05
N VAL A 243 3.81 -32.18 -14.62
CA VAL A 243 4.72 -31.97 -15.75
C VAL A 243 5.97 -31.25 -15.27
N LEU A 244 7.12 -31.90 -15.43
CA LEU A 244 8.41 -31.29 -15.11
C LEU A 244 8.93 -30.56 -16.35
N VAL A 245 9.24 -29.26 -16.20
CA VAL A 245 9.84 -28.43 -17.24
C VAL A 245 11.19 -27.90 -16.79
N THR A 246 12.15 -27.90 -17.69
CA THR A 246 13.48 -27.31 -17.49
C THR A 246 13.70 -26.22 -18.52
N PHE A 247 14.54 -25.23 -18.18
CA PHE A 247 14.89 -24.17 -19.12
C PHE A 247 16.15 -24.56 -19.92
N PRO A 248 16.33 -24.03 -21.12
CA PRO A 248 17.60 -24.15 -21.83
C PRO A 248 18.74 -23.65 -20.94
N ASN A 249 19.80 -24.45 -20.81
CA ASN A 249 20.97 -24.22 -19.95
C ASN A 249 20.76 -24.44 -18.43
N ASP A 250 19.65 -25.05 -18.00
CA ASP A 250 19.41 -25.47 -16.61
C ASP A 250 19.79 -26.97 -16.46
N SER A 251 21.11 -27.26 -16.56
CA SER A 251 21.63 -28.65 -16.47
C SER A 251 21.27 -29.33 -15.16
N LEU A 252 21.28 -28.59 -14.04
CA LEU A 252 20.91 -29.10 -12.73
C LEU A 252 19.41 -29.43 -12.66
N GLY A 253 18.56 -28.54 -13.17
CA GLY A 253 17.12 -28.80 -13.24
C GLY A 253 16.77 -30.01 -14.10
N GLU A 254 17.51 -30.21 -15.18
CA GLU A 254 17.36 -31.37 -16.07
C GLU A 254 17.78 -32.67 -15.39
N GLU A 255 18.92 -32.70 -14.72
CA GLU A 255 19.40 -33.86 -13.96
C GLU A 255 18.38 -34.27 -12.87
N ILE A 256 17.88 -33.29 -12.10
CA ILE A 256 16.89 -33.57 -11.05
C ILE A 256 15.57 -34.04 -11.65
N ALA A 257 15.11 -33.45 -12.75
CA ALA A 257 13.91 -33.92 -13.44
C ALA A 257 14.04 -35.39 -13.87
N GLN A 258 15.18 -35.79 -14.41
CA GLN A 258 15.44 -37.18 -14.78
C GLN A 258 15.39 -38.13 -13.59
N VAL A 259 15.97 -37.75 -12.44
CA VAL A 259 15.91 -38.52 -11.20
C VAL A 259 14.47 -38.69 -10.72
N ILE A 260 13.67 -37.61 -10.72
CA ILE A 260 12.28 -37.67 -10.30
C ILE A 260 11.43 -38.56 -11.24
N ILE A 261 11.66 -38.45 -12.56
CA ILE A 261 10.98 -39.29 -13.55
C ILE A 261 11.37 -40.77 -13.36
N ALA A 262 12.64 -41.06 -13.15
CA ALA A 262 13.12 -42.44 -12.87
C ALA A 262 12.46 -42.98 -11.61
N ALA A 263 12.44 -42.22 -10.52
CA ALA A 263 11.75 -42.59 -9.30
C ALA A 263 10.28 -42.88 -9.47
N TYR A 264 9.59 -42.11 -10.31
CA TYR A 264 8.17 -42.33 -10.65
C TYR A 264 7.96 -43.71 -11.31
N TYR A 265 8.76 -44.04 -12.30
CA TYR A 265 8.62 -45.32 -13.02
C TYR A 265 9.08 -46.54 -12.19
N LEU A 266 10.07 -46.37 -11.31
CA LEU A 266 10.61 -47.48 -10.52
C LEU A 266 9.81 -47.73 -9.24
N VAL A 267 9.39 -46.68 -8.54
CA VAL A 267 8.83 -46.77 -7.18
C VAL A 267 7.39 -46.18 -7.10
N GLY A 268 7.03 -45.29 -8.01
CA GLY A 268 5.70 -44.74 -8.12
C GLY A 268 5.57 -43.27 -7.71
N TRP A 269 4.36 -42.76 -7.84
CA TRP A 269 4.00 -41.35 -7.69
C TRP A 269 4.43 -40.73 -6.35
N PHE A 270 4.09 -41.39 -5.24
CA PHE A 270 4.36 -40.80 -3.91
C PHE A 270 5.85 -40.62 -3.65
N ARG A 271 6.68 -41.56 -4.09
CA ARG A 271 8.12 -41.48 -3.93
C ARG A 271 8.71 -40.36 -4.81
N ALA A 272 8.22 -40.20 -6.03
CA ALA A 272 8.63 -39.09 -6.90
C ALA A 272 8.31 -37.73 -6.29
N LEU A 273 7.12 -37.55 -5.70
CA LEU A 273 6.74 -36.32 -5.01
C LEU A 273 7.59 -36.08 -3.76
N GLU A 274 7.84 -37.10 -2.96
CA GLU A 274 8.67 -37.03 -1.76
C GLU A 274 10.10 -36.58 -2.11
N LEU A 275 10.70 -37.17 -3.13
CA LEU A 275 12.03 -36.78 -3.61
C LEU A 275 12.08 -35.35 -4.14
N LEU A 276 11.04 -34.93 -4.90
CA LEU A 276 10.93 -33.55 -5.35
C LEU A 276 10.79 -32.58 -4.16
N GLY A 277 10.03 -32.95 -3.14
CA GLY A 277 9.92 -32.19 -1.89
C GLY A 277 11.22 -32.11 -1.12
N TYR A 278 11.93 -33.23 -1.02
CA TYR A 278 13.25 -33.29 -0.38
C TYR A 278 14.26 -32.38 -1.10
N TRP A 279 14.32 -32.45 -2.42
CA TRP A 279 15.13 -31.56 -3.27
C TRP A 279 14.80 -30.08 -3.04
N TYR A 280 13.54 -29.73 -2.96
CA TYR A 280 13.14 -28.33 -2.74
C TYR A 280 13.63 -27.77 -1.39
N VAL A 281 13.77 -28.62 -0.39
CA VAL A 281 14.24 -28.24 0.96
C VAL A 281 15.75 -28.23 1.06
N THR A 282 16.39 -29.31 0.62
CA THR A 282 17.83 -29.55 0.88
C THR A 282 18.74 -29.06 -0.22
N ARG A 283 18.26 -29.05 -1.47
CA ARG A 283 19.05 -28.83 -2.69
C ARG A 283 20.18 -29.84 -2.89
N HIS A 284 20.12 -30.98 -2.22
CA HIS A 284 21.06 -32.11 -2.33
C HIS A 284 20.26 -33.40 -2.49
N MET A 285 20.72 -34.29 -3.38
CA MET A 285 20.05 -35.58 -3.62
C MET A 285 20.86 -36.76 -3.05
N GLU A 286 22.13 -36.57 -2.66
CA GLU A 286 23.02 -37.62 -2.22
C GLU A 286 22.51 -38.35 -0.99
N ASP A 287 21.79 -37.67 -0.07
CA ASP A 287 21.25 -38.22 1.16
C ASP A 287 19.82 -38.77 1.04
N ALA A 288 19.22 -38.74 -0.14
CA ALA A 288 17.81 -39.11 -0.32
C ALA A 288 17.51 -40.61 -0.29
N GLY A 289 18.49 -41.45 -0.02
CA GLY A 289 18.31 -42.89 0.14
C GLY A 289 17.83 -43.61 -1.14
N ILE A 290 18.36 -43.25 -2.28
CA ILE A 290 18.08 -43.86 -3.59
C ILE A 290 19.06 -45.00 -3.87
N TYR A 291 19.27 -45.85 -2.92
CA TYR A 291 20.04 -47.10 -3.14
C TYR A 291 19.16 -48.30 -2.86
#